data_43ac4f59568e1d67da39f80998ebadd0
#
_entry.id   43ac4f59568e1d67da39f80998ebadd0
#
_cell.length_a   1.000
_cell.length_b   1.000
_cell.length_c   1.000
_cell.angle_alpha   90.00
_cell.angle_beta   90.00
_cell.angle_gamma   90.00
#
_symmetry.space_group_name_H-M   'P 1'
#
loop_
_entity.id
_entity.type
_entity.pdbx_description
1 polymer ?
#
loop_
_entity_poly.entity_id
_entity_poly.type
_entity_poly.pdbx_seq_one_letter_code
_entity_poly.pdbx_strand_id
1 'polypeptide(L)'
;LFVGEEHGDEPKINRQLPRRVGELARMHAPAAFGGGRGKRGRDRGKPRMPRFRPPSRVDVIDRLDRAGLLPAITFIFSRAGCDAAVGQCVHAGVRLNNPEEIAEVRRIVDERTADLPESDLAVLGYWEWRDGLEHGVAAHHAGLLPAFKETVEELFVRGLVKVVFATETLALGINMPAR
;
A
#
# COMPACT_ATOMS: atom_id res chain seq x y z
N LEU A 1 -9.05 4.55 14.97
CA LEU A 1 -8.36 5.37 15.96
C LEU A 1 -9.32 5.88 17.02
N PHE A 2 -10.59 6.00 16.72
CA PHE A 2 -11.66 6.33 17.63
C PHE A 2 -12.58 5.11 17.80
N VAL A 3 -13.08 4.89 18.99
CA VAL A 3 -14.15 3.92 19.26
C VAL A 3 -15.43 4.73 19.27
N GLY A 4 -16.30 4.54 18.28
CA GLY A 4 -17.63 5.15 18.24
C GLY A 4 -18.61 4.26 18.99
N GLU A 5 -19.31 4.79 19.98
CA GLU A 5 -20.58 4.24 20.47
C GLU A 5 -21.71 5.06 19.84
N GLU A 6 -22.71 4.35 19.33
CA GLU A 6 -23.94 4.97 18.81
C GLU A 6 -24.64 5.71 19.94
N HIS A 7 -24.60 6.99 19.91
CA HIS A 7 -25.43 8.07 20.48
C HIS A 7 -24.58 9.24 21.01
N GLY A 8 -24.46 10.28 20.18
CA GLY A 8 -24.35 11.67 20.62
C GLY A 8 -23.14 12.10 21.45
N ASP A 9 -22.11 11.27 21.64
CA ASP A 9 -20.95 11.59 22.45
C ASP A 9 -19.74 11.96 21.58
N GLU A 10 -18.95 12.94 22.02
CA GLU A 10 -17.71 13.35 21.33
C GLU A 10 -16.76 12.15 21.15
N PRO A 11 -16.06 12.04 20.02
CA PRO A 11 -15.18 10.91 19.75
C PRO A 11 -14.04 10.84 20.77
N LYS A 12 -14.08 9.86 21.66
CA LYS A 12 -13.05 9.63 22.69
C LYS A 12 -11.85 8.88 22.09
N ILE A 13 -10.66 9.40 22.34
CA ILE A 13 -9.42 8.73 21.93
C ILE A 13 -9.33 7.36 22.61
N ASN A 14 -9.10 6.32 21.83
CA ASN A 14 -8.93 4.97 22.36
C ASN A 14 -7.76 4.92 23.36
N ARG A 15 -8.06 4.77 24.64
CA ARG A 15 -7.07 4.75 25.75
C ARG A 15 -6.08 3.58 25.68
N GLN A 16 -6.38 2.55 24.88
CA GLN A 16 -5.47 1.43 24.67
C GLN A 16 -4.39 1.71 23.61
N LEU A 17 -4.60 2.74 22.78
CA LEU A 17 -3.66 3.10 21.72
C LEU A 17 -2.23 3.38 22.21
N PRO A 18 -2.02 4.19 23.27
CA PRO A 18 -0.68 4.44 23.78
C PRO A 18 0.01 3.17 24.31
N ARG A 19 -0.74 2.24 24.91
CA ARG A 19 -0.20 0.95 25.40
C ARG A 19 0.22 0.07 24.23
N ARG A 20 -0.64 -0.12 23.20
CA ARG A 20 -0.33 -0.91 22.01
C ARG A 20 0.83 -0.33 21.20
N VAL A 21 0.92 0.99 21.05
CA VAL A 21 2.06 1.65 20.41
C VAL A 21 3.35 1.41 21.21
N GLY A 22 3.29 1.46 22.55
CA GLY A 22 4.43 1.17 23.42
C GLY A 22 4.87 -0.31 23.35
N GLU A 23 3.96 -1.24 23.23
CA GLU A 23 4.26 -2.68 23.05
C GLU A 23 4.89 -2.96 21.68
N LEU A 24 4.35 -2.41 20.59
CA LEU A 24 4.92 -2.51 19.26
C LEU A 24 6.32 -1.90 19.18
N ALA A 25 6.54 -0.76 19.84
CA ALA A 25 7.85 -0.13 19.90
C ALA A 25 8.88 -1.00 20.65
N ARG A 26 8.47 -1.76 21.66
CA ARG A 26 9.35 -2.70 22.38
C ARG A 26 9.64 -3.96 21.57
N MET A 27 8.66 -4.49 20.85
CA MET A 27 8.84 -5.68 19.99
C MET A 27 9.77 -5.43 18.80
N HIS A 28 9.89 -4.18 18.36
CA HIS A 28 10.72 -3.79 17.23
C HIS A 28 12.02 -3.07 17.65
N ALA A 29 12.33 -3.04 18.96
CA ALA A 29 13.61 -2.55 19.42
C ALA A 29 14.72 -3.56 19.04
N PRO A 30 15.78 -3.13 18.34
CA PRO A 30 16.92 -4.03 18.08
C PRO A 30 17.51 -4.49 19.40
N ALA A 31 17.76 -5.79 19.53
CA ALA A 31 18.42 -6.37 20.70
C ALA A 31 19.74 -5.61 20.94
N ALA A 32 19.87 -5.03 22.12
CA ALA A 32 21.07 -4.36 22.52
C ALA A 32 22.19 -5.41 22.67
N PHE A 33 23.10 -5.48 21.68
CA PHE A 33 24.32 -6.25 21.80
C PHE A 33 25.14 -5.62 22.94
N GLY A 34 25.27 -6.36 24.01
CA GLY A 34 26.10 -6.00 25.15
C GLY A 34 27.57 -6.10 24.85
N GLY A 35 28.35 -5.22 25.45
CA GLY A 35 29.77 -5.43 25.70
C GLY A 35 30.70 -4.46 25.02
N GLY A 36 31.10 -3.43 25.74
CA GLY A 36 32.23 -2.55 25.41
C GLY A 36 32.54 -1.61 26.59
N ARG A 37 33.44 -2.03 27.51
CA ARG A 37 34.03 -1.16 28.53
C ARG A 37 34.87 -0.06 27.85
N GLY A 38 34.51 1.24 28.05
CA GLY A 38 35.31 2.36 27.55
C GLY A 38 34.85 3.72 28.09
N LYS A 39 35.57 4.20 29.10
CA LYS A 39 35.84 5.58 29.56
C LYS A 39 34.78 6.68 29.54
N ARG A 40 34.60 7.20 30.74
CA ARG A 40 34.08 8.47 31.24
C ARG A 40 34.00 9.63 30.25
N GLY A 41 32.78 10.04 29.92
CA GLY A 41 32.44 11.36 29.42
C GLY A 41 31.02 11.66 29.98
N ARG A 42 30.95 12.68 30.90
CA ARG A 42 29.67 13.19 31.42
C ARG A 42 28.97 13.98 30.33
N ASP A 43 28.26 13.31 29.44
CA ASP A 43 27.19 13.94 28.67
C ASP A 43 25.88 13.31 29.12
N ARG A 44 25.06 14.10 29.82
CA ARG A 44 23.70 13.72 30.20
C ARG A 44 22.84 13.74 28.95
N GLY A 45 23.06 12.76 28.07
CA GLY A 45 22.25 12.53 26.88
C GLY A 45 20.79 12.35 27.28
N LYS A 46 19.96 13.26 26.82
CA LYS A 46 18.49 13.12 26.86
C LYS A 46 18.13 11.71 26.40
N PRO A 47 17.20 10.98 27.09
CA PRO A 47 16.78 9.65 26.66
C PRO A 47 16.29 9.76 25.20
N ARG A 48 16.99 9.09 24.29
CA ARG A 48 16.55 8.96 22.91
C ARG A 48 15.25 8.16 22.93
N MET A 49 14.13 8.84 22.75
CA MET A 49 12.86 8.19 22.51
C MET A 49 13.03 7.17 21.38
N PRO A 50 12.57 5.93 21.51
CA PRO A 50 12.63 4.97 20.43
C PRO A 50 11.91 5.58 19.21
N ARG A 51 12.66 5.75 18.10
CA ARG A 51 12.08 6.25 16.85
C ARG A 51 11.07 5.19 16.38
N PHE A 52 9.80 5.53 16.48
CA PHE A 52 8.75 4.74 15.84
C PHE A 52 9.05 4.68 14.33
N ARG A 53 9.40 3.50 13.83
CA ARG A 53 9.44 3.25 12.40
C ARG A 53 8.06 2.76 11.99
N PRO A 54 7.34 3.50 11.14
CA PRO A 54 6.10 3.00 10.59
C PRO A 54 6.38 1.68 9.84
N PRO A 55 5.45 0.71 9.85
CA PRO A 55 5.59 -0.51 9.08
C PRO A 55 5.78 -0.17 7.59
N SER A 56 6.55 -0.99 6.88
CA SER A 56 6.68 -0.83 5.44
C SER A 56 5.33 -1.12 4.76
N ARG A 57 5.12 -0.59 3.56
CA ARG A 57 3.91 -0.89 2.77
C ARG A 57 3.75 -2.39 2.54
N VAL A 58 4.85 -3.05 2.24
CA VAL A 58 4.90 -4.50 2.02
C VAL A 58 4.45 -5.27 3.26
N ASP A 59 4.93 -4.90 4.46
CA ASP A 59 4.50 -5.51 5.72
C ASP A 59 3.00 -5.32 5.98
N VAL A 60 2.45 -4.16 5.59
CA VAL A 60 1.02 -3.88 5.72
C VAL A 60 0.22 -4.77 4.78
N ILE A 61 0.62 -4.87 3.51
CA ILE A 61 -0.04 -5.71 2.50
C ILE A 61 0.00 -7.18 2.91
N ASP A 62 1.16 -7.68 3.31
CA ASP A 62 1.31 -9.07 3.79
C ASP A 62 0.38 -9.38 4.99
N ARG A 63 0.21 -8.42 5.90
CA ARG A 63 -0.73 -8.56 7.02
C ARG A 63 -2.19 -8.56 6.58
N LEU A 64 -2.55 -7.69 5.62
CA LEU A 64 -3.91 -7.64 5.09
C LEU A 64 -4.24 -8.94 4.36
N ASP A 65 -3.32 -9.45 3.55
CA ASP A 65 -3.48 -10.70 2.83
C ASP A 65 -3.67 -11.88 3.77
N ARG A 66 -2.77 -12.07 4.74
CA ARG A 66 -2.89 -13.13 5.77
C ARG A 66 -4.15 -13.02 6.62
N ALA A 67 -4.69 -11.84 6.78
CA ALA A 67 -5.92 -11.60 7.52
C ALA A 67 -7.18 -11.76 6.66
N GLY A 68 -7.06 -12.03 5.35
CA GLY A 68 -8.18 -12.11 4.42
C GLY A 68 -8.90 -10.78 4.22
N LEU A 69 -8.19 -9.66 4.36
CA LEU A 69 -8.72 -8.29 4.27
C LEU A 69 -8.42 -7.62 2.92
N LEU A 70 -8.05 -8.37 1.91
CA LEU A 70 -7.98 -7.90 0.53
C LEU A 70 -9.32 -8.14 -0.17
N PRO A 71 -9.73 -7.32 -1.16
CA PRO A 71 -8.98 -6.19 -1.70
C PRO A 71 -8.99 -4.94 -0.81
N ALA A 72 -7.95 -4.10 -0.92
CA ALA A 72 -7.78 -2.89 -0.13
C ALA A 72 -7.39 -1.68 -0.97
N ILE A 73 -7.81 -0.49 -0.52
CA ILE A 73 -7.42 0.79 -1.12
C ILE A 73 -6.56 1.56 -0.10
N THR A 74 -5.41 2.04 -0.55
CA THR A 74 -4.51 2.88 0.26
C THR A 74 -4.41 4.26 -0.35
N PHE A 75 -4.82 5.29 0.40
CA PHE A 75 -4.75 6.67 -0.07
C PHE A 75 -3.35 7.27 0.11
N ILE A 76 -2.83 7.87 -0.96
CA ILE A 76 -1.54 8.56 -1.01
C ILE A 76 -1.76 9.93 -1.67
N PHE A 77 -1.34 11.02 -1.00
CA PHE A 77 -1.61 12.41 -1.46
C PHE A 77 -0.75 12.89 -2.65
N SER A 78 -0.07 11.99 -3.36
CA SER A 78 0.67 12.36 -4.58
C SER A 78 0.61 11.27 -5.63
N ARG A 79 0.50 11.66 -6.91
CA ARG A 79 0.51 10.74 -8.07
C ARG A 79 1.79 9.93 -8.10
N ALA A 80 2.94 10.61 -8.08
CA ALA A 80 4.24 9.95 -8.04
C ALA A 80 4.42 9.02 -6.81
N GLY A 81 3.74 9.32 -5.70
CA GLY A 81 3.72 8.46 -4.52
C GLY A 81 2.93 7.17 -4.75
N CYS A 82 1.84 7.22 -5.54
CA CYS A 82 1.07 6.04 -5.93
C CYS A 82 1.92 5.12 -6.82
N ASP A 83 2.54 5.67 -7.86
CA ASP A 83 3.41 4.92 -8.78
C ASP A 83 4.62 4.32 -8.05
N ALA A 84 5.28 5.11 -7.21
CA ALA A 84 6.40 4.64 -6.40
C ALA A 84 5.98 3.52 -5.42
N ALA A 85 4.75 3.53 -4.92
CA ALA A 85 4.25 2.49 -4.04
C ALA A 85 4.06 1.16 -4.78
N VAL A 86 3.53 1.19 -6.01
CA VAL A 86 3.46 0.01 -6.89
C VAL A 86 4.85 -0.54 -7.15
N GLY A 87 5.79 0.31 -7.62
CA GLY A 87 7.17 -0.10 -7.88
C GLY A 87 7.85 -0.71 -6.65
N GLN A 88 7.63 -0.17 -5.45
CA GLN A 88 8.15 -0.76 -4.21
C GLN A 88 7.60 -2.16 -3.94
N CYS A 89 6.31 -2.39 -4.18
CA CYS A 89 5.70 -3.71 -4.00
C CYS A 89 6.26 -4.72 -4.99
N VAL A 90 6.36 -4.35 -6.26
CA VAL A 90 6.93 -5.19 -7.33
C VAL A 90 8.39 -5.53 -7.03
N HIS A 91 9.23 -4.54 -6.72
CA HIS A 91 10.64 -4.76 -6.37
C HIS A 91 10.83 -5.61 -5.11
N ALA A 92 9.92 -5.54 -4.16
CA ALA A 92 9.95 -6.38 -2.96
C ALA A 92 9.43 -7.80 -3.20
N GLY A 93 8.99 -8.12 -4.43
CA GLY A 93 8.50 -9.43 -4.80
C GLY A 93 7.10 -9.76 -4.28
N VAL A 94 6.27 -8.75 -3.98
CA VAL A 94 4.86 -8.95 -3.65
C VAL A 94 4.17 -9.64 -4.82
N ARG A 95 3.52 -10.78 -4.58
CA ARG A 95 2.75 -11.53 -5.57
C ARG A 95 1.44 -11.96 -4.94
N LEU A 96 0.36 -11.29 -5.33
CA LEU A 96 -0.97 -11.53 -4.81
C LEU A 96 -1.81 -12.38 -5.77
N ASN A 97 -1.40 -12.47 -7.04
CA ASN A 97 -2.09 -13.22 -8.07
C ASN A 97 -1.43 -14.58 -8.32
N ASN A 98 -2.25 -15.59 -8.54
CA ASN A 98 -1.84 -16.89 -9.03
C ASN A 98 -1.66 -16.89 -10.57
N PRO A 99 -1.12 -17.97 -11.19
CA PRO A 99 -0.86 -18.03 -12.63
C PRO A 99 -2.12 -17.86 -13.50
N GLU A 100 -3.26 -18.38 -13.07
CA GLU A 100 -4.53 -18.25 -13.79
C GLU A 100 -5.04 -16.81 -13.76
N GLU A 101 -4.97 -16.17 -12.59
CA GLU A 101 -5.31 -14.74 -12.42
C GLU A 101 -4.41 -13.85 -13.28
N ILE A 102 -3.11 -14.14 -13.34
CA ILE A 102 -2.15 -13.41 -14.20
C ILE A 102 -2.52 -13.55 -15.67
N ALA A 103 -2.88 -14.75 -16.12
CA ALA A 103 -3.30 -14.98 -17.50
C ALA A 103 -4.55 -14.16 -17.85
N GLU A 104 -5.52 -14.09 -16.94
CA GLU A 104 -6.73 -13.29 -17.13
C GLU A 104 -6.44 -11.78 -17.10
N VAL A 105 -5.55 -11.32 -16.21
CA VAL A 105 -5.07 -9.92 -16.21
C VAL A 105 -4.49 -9.56 -17.56
N ARG A 106 -3.58 -10.38 -18.09
CA ARG A 106 -2.95 -10.16 -19.40
C ARG A 106 -3.98 -10.05 -20.52
N ARG A 107 -4.94 -10.97 -20.56
CA ARG A 107 -6.01 -10.95 -21.55
C ARG A 107 -6.80 -9.64 -21.53
N ILE A 108 -7.22 -9.20 -20.35
CA ILE A 108 -7.99 -7.96 -20.18
C ILE A 108 -7.15 -6.74 -20.56
N VAL A 109 -5.90 -6.70 -20.12
CA VAL A 109 -4.97 -5.61 -20.45
C VAL A 109 -4.77 -5.51 -21.95
N ASP A 110 -4.46 -6.63 -22.64
CA ASP A 110 -4.25 -6.66 -24.10
C ASP A 110 -5.49 -6.19 -24.85
N GLU A 111 -6.68 -6.59 -24.39
CA GLU A 111 -7.98 -6.20 -24.97
C GLU A 111 -8.26 -4.69 -24.79
N ARG A 112 -7.99 -4.15 -23.59
CA ARG A 112 -8.24 -2.74 -23.25
C ARG A 112 -7.21 -1.77 -23.85
N THR A 113 -6.06 -2.26 -24.25
CA THR A 113 -4.98 -1.45 -24.82
C THR A 113 -4.73 -1.73 -26.31
N ALA A 114 -5.57 -2.52 -26.95
CA ALA A 114 -5.43 -2.91 -28.36
C ALA A 114 -5.36 -1.71 -29.32
N ASP A 115 -6.04 -0.63 -28.99
CA ASP A 115 -6.08 0.59 -29.82
C ASP A 115 -4.90 1.54 -29.57
N LEU A 116 -4.01 1.25 -28.60
CA LEU A 116 -2.86 2.10 -28.30
C LEU A 116 -1.72 1.79 -29.27
N PRO A 117 -1.12 2.83 -29.91
CA PRO A 117 0.04 2.63 -30.76
C PRO A 117 1.22 2.04 -29.97
N GLU A 118 1.88 1.04 -30.51
CA GLU A 118 3.02 0.37 -29.88
C GLU A 118 4.17 1.35 -29.58
N SER A 119 4.35 2.37 -30.43
CA SER A 119 5.32 3.45 -30.23
C SER A 119 5.11 4.26 -28.95
N ASP A 120 3.88 4.33 -28.48
CA ASP A 120 3.50 5.17 -27.36
C ASP A 120 3.56 4.43 -26.01
N LEU A 121 3.53 3.10 -26.03
CA LEU A 121 3.47 2.26 -24.83
C LEU A 121 4.63 2.56 -23.85
N ALA A 122 5.85 2.72 -24.39
CA ALA A 122 7.03 3.01 -23.55
C ALA A 122 6.94 4.38 -22.87
N VAL A 123 6.45 5.39 -23.60
CA VAL A 123 6.28 6.76 -23.06
C VAL A 123 5.19 6.83 -22.02
N LEU A 124 4.18 5.99 -22.16
CA LEU A 124 3.03 5.91 -21.25
C LEU A 124 3.31 5.12 -19.96
N GLY A 125 4.49 4.51 -19.81
CA GLY A 125 4.82 3.66 -18.65
C GLY A 125 4.01 2.36 -18.63
N TYR A 126 3.63 1.87 -19.81
CA TYR A 126 2.76 0.68 -19.95
C TYR A 126 3.35 -0.57 -19.30
N TRP A 127 4.65 -0.79 -19.43
CA TRP A 127 5.28 -2.02 -18.96
C TRP A 127 5.31 -2.09 -17.43
N GLU A 128 5.63 -0.98 -16.76
CA GLU A 128 5.62 -0.87 -15.30
C GLU A 128 4.19 -0.97 -14.75
N TRP A 129 3.23 -0.35 -15.44
CA TRP A 129 1.83 -0.44 -15.09
C TRP A 129 1.29 -1.87 -15.23
N ARG A 130 1.55 -2.54 -16.35
CA ARG A 130 1.17 -3.94 -16.60
C ARG A 130 1.79 -4.88 -15.57
N ASP A 131 3.08 -4.73 -15.28
CA ASP A 131 3.78 -5.55 -14.28
C ASP A 131 3.15 -5.42 -12.90
N GLY A 132 2.78 -4.21 -12.47
CA GLY A 132 2.01 -3.99 -11.25
C GLY A 132 0.70 -4.77 -11.24
N LEU A 133 -0.07 -4.74 -12.32
CA LEU A 133 -1.35 -5.45 -12.44
C LEU A 133 -1.16 -6.97 -12.33
N GLU A 134 -0.15 -7.52 -12.98
CA GLU A 134 0.19 -8.95 -12.89
C GLU A 134 0.54 -9.37 -11.45
N HIS A 135 1.13 -8.47 -10.67
CA HIS A 135 1.40 -8.67 -9.24
C HIS A 135 0.18 -8.46 -8.33
N GLY A 136 -0.94 -8.00 -8.86
CA GLY A 136 -2.17 -7.70 -8.12
C GLY A 136 -2.16 -6.35 -7.41
N VAL A 137 -1.27 -5.44 -7.80
CA VAL A 137 -1.16 -4.08 -7.25
C VAL A 137 -1.26 -3.02 -8.34
N ALA A 138 -1.93 -1.90 -8.05
CA ALA A 138 -2.11 -0.83 -9.03
C ALA A 138 -2.04 0.56 -8.41
N ALA A 139 -1.66 1.55 -9.21
CA ALA A 139 -1.88 2.96 -8.91
C ALA A 139 -3.20 3.43 -9.56
N HIS A 140 -3.91 4.36 -8.92
CA HIS A 140 -5.09 5.00 -9.47
C HIS A 140 -5.10 6.49 -9.14
N HIS A 141 -4.89 7.33 -10.17
CA HIS A 141 -4.83 8.78 -10.02
C HIS A 141 -5.16 9.50 -11.34
N ALA A 142 -5.42 10.79 -11.26
CA ALA A 142 -5.80 11.60 -12.42
C ALA A 142 -4.71 11.77 -13.51
N GLY A 143 -3.48 11.29 -13.26
CA GLY A 143 -2.39 11.30 -14.24
C GLY A 143 -2.36 10.08 -15.17
N LEU A 144 -3.14 9.04 -14.89
CA LEU A 144 -3.25 7.88 -15.75
C LEU A 144 -4.17 8.17 -16.95
N LEU A 145 -3.90 7.50 -18.07
CA LEU A 145 -4.82 7.48 -19.20
C LEU A 145 -6.19 6.92 -18.79
N PRO A 146 -7.29 7.39 -19.39
CA PRO A 146 -8.62 6.86 -19.13
C PRO A 146 -8.68 5.33 -19.27
N ALA A 147 -8.13 4.77 -20.35
CA ALA A 147 -8.08 3.32 -20.57
C ALA A 147 -7.37 2.57 -19.45
N PHE A 148 -6.25 3.10 -18.92
CA PHE A 148 -5.54 2.49 -17.80
C PHE A 148 -6.34 2.53 -16.50
N LYS A 149 -7.02 3.66 -16.23
CA LYS A 149 -7.88 3.78 -15.03
C LYS A 149 -9.04 2.79 -15.08
N GLU A 150 -9.77 2.77 -16.19
CA GLU A 150 -10.90 1.86 -16.40
C GLU A 150 -10.49 0.39 -16.27
N THR A 151 -9.31 0.05 -16.79
CA THR A 151 -8.74 -1.31 -16.63
C THR A 151 -8.45 -1.64 -15.17
N VAL A 152 -7.83 -0.72 -14.42
CA VAL A 152 -7.59 -0.91 -12.97
C VAL A 152 -8.91 -1.11 -12.22
N GLU A 153 -9.91 -0.31 -12.52
CA GLU A 153 -11.24 -0.39 -11.91
C GLU A 153 -11.92 -1.74 -12.20
N GLU A 154 -11.89 -2.17 -13.46
CA GLU A 154 -12.43 -3.47 -13.85
C GLU A 154 -11.72 -4.63 -13.14
N LEU A 155 -10.38 -4.63 -13.15
CA LEU A 155 -9.59 -5.67 -12.50
C LEU A 155 -9.81 -5.69 -10.98
N PHE A 156 -10.00 -4.52 -10.35
CA PHE A 156 -10.29 -4.45 -8.92
C PHE A 156 -11.66 -5.04 -8.59
N VAL A 157 -12.70 -4.71 -9.36
CA VAL A 157 -14.05 -5.28 -9.19
C VAL A 157 -14.04 -6.79 -9.37
N ARG A 158 -13.22 -7.32 -10.28
CA ARG A 158 -13.03 -8.76 -10.50
C ARG A 158 -12.13 -9.43 -9.44
N GLY A 159 -11.53 -8.68 -8.53
CA GLY A 159 -10.61 -9.20 -7.51
C GLY A 159 -9.24 -9.61 -8.04
N LEU A 160 -8.89 -9.20 -9.27
CA LEU A 160 -7.59 -9.43 -9.92
C LEU A 160 -6.55 -8.38 -9.55
N VAL A 161 -6.97 -7.16 -9.21
CA VAL A 161 -6.17 -6.17 -8.50
C VAL A 161 -6.62 -6.18 -7.04
N LYS A 162 -5.72 -6.52 -6.14
CA LYS A 162 -6.01 -6.74 -4.71
C LYS A 162 -5.58 -5.58 -3.83
N VAL A 163 -4.69 -4.71 -4.32
CA VAL A 163 -4.30 -3.46 -3.64
C VAL A 163 -4.23 -2.31 -4.64
N VAL A 164 -4.94 -1.23 -4.33
CA VAL A 164 -4.90 0.01 -5.09
C VAL A 164 -4.29 1.12 -4.25
N PHE A 165 -3.27 1.79 -4.79
CA PHE A 165 -2.74 3.04 -4.26
C PHE A 165 -3.37 4.21 -5.00
N ALA A 166 -4.19 5.01 -4.32
CA ALA A 166 -5.02 6.02 -4.96
C ALA A 166 -4.83 7.41 -4.35
N THR A 167 -5.02 8.44 -5.19
CA THR A 167 -5.20 9.80 -4.70
C THR A 167 -6.66 10.03 -4.29
N GLU A 168 -6.91 11.12 -3.58
CA GLU A 168 -8.22 11.49 -2.99
C GLU A 168 -9.39 11.46 -4.00
N THR A 169 -9.12 11.67 -5.28
CA THR A 169 -10.12 11.69 -6.35
C THR A 169 -10.84 10.36 -6.57
N LEU A 170 -10.28 9.25 -6.09
CA LEU A 170 -10.94 7.94 -6.15
C LEU A 170 -12.19 7.88 -5.27
N ALA A 171 -12.20 8.59 -4.13
CA ALA A 171 -13.30 8.54 -3.17
C ALA A 171 -14.61 9.16 -3.70
N LEU A 172 -14.55 9.94 -4.78
CA LEU A 172 -15.68 10.72 -5.30
C LEU A 172 -16.45 10.06 -6.46
N GLY A 173 -15.98 8.95 -7.02
CA GLY A 173 -16.56 8.47 -8.28
C GLY A 173 -16.60 6.97 -8.54
N ILE A 174 -16.09 6.12 -7.64
CA ILE A 174 -15.97 4.70 -7.94
C ILE A 174 -16.65 3.85 -6.88
N ASN A 175 -17.61 3.06 -7.34
CA ASN A 175 -18.22 2.00 -6.54
C ASN A 175 -17.29 0.77 -6.52
N MET A 176 -16.10 0.93 -5.92
CA MET A 176 -15.13 -0.16 -5.76
C MET A 176 -15.40 -0.87 -4.43
N PRO A 177 -15.80 -2.15 -4.45
CA PRO A 177 -16.04 -2.92 -3.23
C PRO A 177 -14.69 -3.24 -2.57
N ALA A 178 -14.27 -2.41 -1.62
CA ALA A 178 -13.17 -2.70 -0.71
C ALA A 178 -13.74 -3.25 0.61
N ARG A 179 -12.99 -4.13 1.26
CA ARG A 179 -13.32 -4.68 2.59
C ARG A 179 -12.68 -3.88 3.72
#